data_23730cd27e20f1ae39e2bd49f9fb185d
#
_entry.id   23730cd27e20f1ae39e2bd49f9fb185d
#
_cell.length_a   1.000
_cell.length_b   1.000
_cell.length_c   1.000
_cell.angle_alpha   90.00
_cell.angle_beta   90.00
_cell.angle_gamma   90.00
#
_symmetry.space_group_name_H-M   'P 1'
#
loop_
_entity.id
_entity.type
_entity.pdbx_description
1 polymer ?
#
loop_
_entity_poly.entity_id
_entity_poly.type
_entity_poly.pdbx_seq_one_letter_code
_entity_poly.pdbx_strand_id
1 'polypeptide(L)'
;DMCSAPGSKTTHLSALMENQGKIEAYDLYEHKVKLVEYNLRRLGVKNVHIQAGDSTKLKEVYSEKTFDRILLDAPCSGFGVLKRKPEIKYHDSSIMDGLVSLQELLLENAYYLLKNDGTMVYSTCTINKKENELMIQKFIEKHPDMEVIKQRTILNYEYHTDGFFMCK
;
A
#
# COMPACT_ATOMS: atom_id res chain seq x y z
N ASP A 1 2.93 -5.02 5.58
CA ASP A 1 2.13 -4.77 4.38
C ASP A 1 0.67 -4.52 4.78
N MET A 2 0.20 -3.29 4.60
CA MET A 2 -1.10 -2.84 5.14
C MET A 2 -2.29 -3.20 4.24
N CYS A 3 -2.08 -3.47 2.94
CA CYS A 3 -3.15 -3.80 1.98
C CYS A 3 -2.63 -4.90 1.04
N SER A 4 -2.49 -6.11 1.57
CA SER A 4 -1.62 -7.15 1.00
C SER A 4 -2.19 -7.93 -0.18
N ALA A 5 -3.51 -8.02 -0.31
CA ALA A 5 -4.11 -8.87 -1.33
C ALA A 5 -3.87 -8.37 -2.77
N PRO A 6 -3.60 -9.27 -3.69
CA PRO A 6 -3.62 -10.73 -3.62
C PRO A 6 -2.31 -11.39 -3.13
N GLY A 7 -1.35 -10.62 -2.56
CA GLY A 7 -0.13 -11.13 -1.94
C GLY A 7 1.13 -11.04 -2.81
N SER A 8 1.06 -10.48 -4.00
CA SER A 8 2.23 -10.40 -4.90
C SER A 8 3.35 -9.52 -4.33
N LYS A 9 3.04 -8.37 -3.73
CA LYS A 9 4.02 -7.51 -3.09
C LYS A 9 4.54 -8.11 -1.78
N THR A 10 3.65 -8.69 -0.98
CA THR A 10 3.99 -9.40 0.27
C THR A 10 4.98 -10.54 0.02
N THR A 11 4.71 -11.40 -0.98
CA THR A 11 5.60 -12.51 -1.33
C THR A 11 6.93 -12.03 -1.91
N HIS A 12 6.93 -10.92 -2.65
CA HIS A 12 8.14 -10.29 -3.16
C HIS A 12 8.99 -9.72 -2.01
N LEU A 13 8.37 -9.05 -1.01
CA LEU A 13 9.08 -8.61 0.19
C LEU A 13 9.74 -9.79 0.92
N SER A 14 9.02 -10.89 1.10
CA SER A 14 9.57 -12.11 1.71
C SER A 14 10.76 -12.66 0.94
N ALA A 15 10.69 -12.67 -0.41
CA ALA A 15 11.78 -13.11 -1.26
C ALA A 15 13.02 -12.20 -1.11
N LEU A 16 12.84 -10.87 -1.09
CA LEU A 16 13.92 -9.91 -0.84
C LEU A 16 14.53 -10.04 0.56
N MET A 17 13.75 -10.50 1.52
CA MET A 17 14.19 -10.80 2.89
C MET A 17 14.75 -12.22 3.03
N GLU A 18 14.84 -13.01 1.94
CA GLU A 18 15.31 -14.41 1.96
C GLU A 18 14.55 -15.29 2.98
N ASN A 19 13.26 -15.04 3.16
CA ASN A 19 12.42 -15.64 4.21
C ASN A 19 12.91 -15.39 5.66
N GLN A 20 13.75 -14.36 5.87
CA GLN A 20 14.21 -13.98 7.20
C GLN A 20 13.35 -12.86 7.79
N GLY A 21 13.45 -12.66 9.11
CA GLY A 21 12.67 -11.63 9.81
C GLY A 21 11.18 -11.97 9.88
N LYS A 22 10.34 -10.95 9.98
CA LYS A 22 8.89 -11.10 10.13
C LYS A 22 8.14 -10.05 9.29
N ILE A 23 7.11 -10.47 8.59
CA ILE A 23 6.18 -9.59 7.87
C ILE A 23 4.79 -9.78 8.48
N GLU A 24 4.22 -8.71 9.02
CA GLU A 24 2.81 -8.63 9.35
C GLU A 24 2.07 -8.10 8.11
N ALA A 25 1.09 -8.85 7.64
CA ALA A 25 0.32 -8.51 6.45
C ALA A 25 -1.18 -8.45 6.77
N TYR A 26 -1.85 -7.46 6.20
CA TYR A 26 -3.27 -7.22 6.42
C TYR A 26 -4.04 -7.08 5.11
N ASP A 27 -5.26 -7.54 5.10
CA ASP A 27 -6.29 -7.11 4.15
C ASP A 27 -7.64 -7.05 4.87
N LEU A 28 -8.50 -6.13 4.44
CA LEU A 28 -9.80 -5.91 5.08
C LEU A 28 -10.71 -7.13 5.01
N TYR A 29 -10.62 -7.93 3.94
CA TYR A 29 -11.57 -8.98 3.61
C TYR A 29 -10.99 -10.38 3.77
N GLU A 30 -11.65 -11.23 4.57
CA GLU A 30 -11.26 -12.61 4.83
C GLU A 30 -11.05 -13.44 3.53
N HIS A 31 -11.93 -13.27 2.53
CA HIS A 31 -11.79 -13.98 1.27
C HIS A 31 -10.53 -13.60 0.50
N LYS A 32 -10.04 -12.35 0.66
CA LYS A 32 -8.77 -11.90 0.08
C LYS A 32 -7.57 -12.42 0.85
N VAL A 33 -7.66 -12.51 2.18
CA VAL A 33 -6.63 -13.14 3.01
C VAL A 33 -6.35 -14.56 2.55
N LYS A 34 -7.39 -15.34 2.23
CA LYS A 34 -7.24 -16.71 1.68
C LYS A 34 -6.46 -16.77 0.35
N LEU A 35 -6.57 -15.74 -0.48
CA LEU A 35 -5.77 -15.64 -1.71
C LEU A 35 -4.28 -15.41 -1.40
N VAL A 36 -4.00 -14.56 -0.42
CA VAL A 36 -2.62 -14.32 0.04
C VAL A 36 -2.05 -15.61 0.63
N GLU A 37 -2.76 -16.28 1.54
CA GLU A 37 -2.35 -17.56 2.14
C GLU A 37 -2.04 -18.63 1.08
N TYR A 38 -2.89 -18.73 0.04
CA TYR A 38 -2.63 -19.64 -1.07
C TYR A 38 -1.29 -19.33 -1.75
N ASN A 39 -1.01 -18.04 -2.03
CA ASN A 39 0.24 -17.62 -2.66
C ASN A 39 1.44 -17.84 -1.74
N LEU A 40 1.31 -17.58 -0.43
CA LEU A 40 2.37 -17.86 0.55
C LEU A 40 2.76 -19.34 0.54
N ARG A 41 1.77 -20.23 0.62
CA ARG A 41 2.00 -21.69 0.56
C ARG A 41 2.63 -22.13 -0.75
N ARG A 42 2.10 -21.67 -1.88
CA ARG A 42 2.58 -22.03 -3.23
C ARG A 42 4.04 -21.62 -3.46
N LEU A 43 4.46 -20.50 -2.88
CA LEU A 43 5.81 -19.93 -3.04
C LEU A 43 6.77 -20.30 -1.89
N GLY A 44 6.35 -21.12 -0.93
CA GLY A 44 7.19 -21.53 0.20
C GLY A 44 7.56 -20.40 1.14
N VAL A 45 6.71 -19.38 1.24
CA VAL A 45 6.93 -18.23 2.14
C VAL A 45 6.62 -18.65 3.58
N LYS A 46 7.54 -18.34 4.51
CA LYS A 46 7.45 -18.79 5.91
C LYS A 46 7.46 -17.65 6.93
N ASN A 47 7.89 -16.46 6.55
CA ASN A 47 8.09 -15.32 7.45
C ASN A 47 6.94 -14.30 7.40
N VAL A 48 5.80 -14.64 6.78
CA VAL A 48 4.62 -13.78 6.68
C VAL A 48 3.51 -14.31 7.57
N HIS A 49 2.99 -13.42 8.43
CA HIS A 49 1.75 -13.60 9.16
C HIS A 49 0.68 -12.72 8.52
N ILE A 50 -0.30 -13.33 7.86
CA ILE A 50 -1.43 -12.64 7.21
C ILE A 50 -2.69 -12.78 8.03
N GLN A 51 -3.45 -11.70 8.17
CA GLN A 51 -4.73 -11.71 8.88
C GLN A 51 -5.72 -10.70 8.28
N ALA A 52 -7.00 -10.98 8.45
CA ALA A 52 -8.06 -10.03 8.12
C ALA A 52 -8.10 -8.93 9.18
N GLY A 53 -8.13 -7.68 8.73
CA GLY A 53 -8.19 -6.54 9.64
C GLY A 53 -8.25 -5.21 8.91
N ASP A 54 -8.83 -4.24 9.58
CA ASP A 54 -8.93 -2.86 9.09
C ASP A 54 -7.62 -2.11 9.39
N SER A 55 -6.82 -1.88 8.35
CA SER A 55 -5.54 -1.19 8.48
C SER A 55 -5.65 0.29 8.89
N THR A 56 -6.82 0.87 8.85
CA THR A 56 -7.06 2.22 9.42
C THR A 56 -7.10 2.22 10.96
N LYS A 57 -7.11 1.02 11.57
CA LYS A 57 -7.22 0.81 13.03
C LYS A 57 -6.02 0.10 13.65
N LEU A 58 -4.96 -0.13 12.90
CA LEU A 58 -3.80 -0.89 13.40
C LEU A 58 -3.10 -0.25 14.61
N LYS A 59 -3.25 1.06 14.83
CA LYS A 59 -2.83 1.73 16.06
C LYS A 59 -3.55 1.23 17.33
N GLU A 60 -4.68 0.53 17.19
CA GLU A 60 -5.39 -0.11 18.30
C GLU A 60 -4.82 -1.49 18.62
N VAL A 61 -4.07 -2.07 17.67
CA VAL A 61 -3.48 -3.41 17.75
C VAL A 61 -2.01 -3.37 18.12
N TYR A 62 -1.29 -2.39 17.61
CA TYR A 62 0.15 -2.23 17.80
C TYR A 62 0.50 -0.94 18.53
N SER A 63 1.59 -0.99 19.28
CA SER A 63 2.19 0.20 19.90
C SER A 63 2.79 1.12 18.84
N GLU A 64 2.92 2.39 19.18
CA GLU A 64 3.65 3.36 18.37
C GLU A 64 5.07 2.87 18.05
N LYS A 65 5.54 3.19 16.84
CA LYS A 65 6.92 2.91 16.41
C LYS A 65 7.33 1.44 16.49
N THR A 66 6.41 0.56 16.07
CA THR A 66 6.64 -0.89 16.10
C THR A 66 7.44 -1.41 14.90
N PHE A 67 7.23 -0.85 13.71
CA PHE A 67 7.76 -1.42 12.47
C PHE A 67 8.95 -0.65 11.90
N ASP A 68 9.96 -1.40 11.41
CA ASP A 68 11.14 -0.84 10.74
C ASP A 68 10.82 -0.41 9.31
N ARG A 69 9.90 -1.12 8.64
CA ARG A 69 9.51 -0.90 7.24
C ARG A 69 8.01 -1.10 7.09
N ILE A 70 7.38 -0.20 6.35
CA ILE A 70 5.95 -0.31 6.05
C ILE A 70 5.75 -0.19 4.54
N LEU A 71 4.97 -1.13 3.99
CA LEU A 71 4.42 -1.04 2.64
C LEU A 71 2.93 -0.71 2.75
N LEU A 72 2.55 0.38 2.12
CA LEU A 72 1.17 0.79 1.92
C LEU A 72 0.88 0.86 0.42
N ASP A 73 0.50 -0.28 -0.18
CA ASP A 73 -0.06 -0.33 -1.53
C ASP A 73 -1.55 -0.02 -1.43
N ALA A 74 -1.87 1.28 -1.48
CA ALA A 74 -3.16 1.78 -1.05
C ALA A 74 -4.30 1.42 -2.02
N PRO A 75 -5.51 1.13 -1.50
CA PRO A 75 -6.70 1.08 -2.34
C PRO A 75 -6.86 2.43 -3.05
N CYS A 76 -7.10 2.40 -4.36
CA CYS A 76 -7.12 3.60 -5.20
C CYS A 76 -8.12 3.47 -6.35
N SER A 77 -8.31 4.56 -7.10
CA SER A 77 -9.24 4.61 -8.25
C SER A 77 -8.87 3.69 -9.42
N GLY A 78 -7.60 3.24 -9.49
CA GLY A 78 -7.15 2.30 -10.52
C GLY A 78 -6.99 2.89 -11.92
N PHE A 79 -6.95 4.20 -12.09
CA PHE A 79 -6.82 4.82 -13.43
C PHE A 79 -5.53 4.45 -14.18
N GLY A 80 -4.53 3.91 -13.49
CA GLY A 80 -3.33 3.38 -14.13
C GLY A 80 -3.57 2.07 -14.90
N VAL A 81 -4.59 1.30 -14.53
CA VAL A 81 -4.89 -0.02 -15.12
C VAL A 81 -6.09 -0.01 -16.10
N LEU A 82 -6.51 1.14 -16.56
CA LEU A 82 -7.65 1.33 -17.48
C LEU A 82 -7.53 0.47 -18.76
N LYS A 83 -6.33 0.20 -19.24
CA LYS A 83 -6.11 -0.65 -20.42
C LYS A 83 -6.60 -2.10 -20.20
N ARG A 84 -6.49 -2.58 -18.97
CA ARG A 84 -6.91 -3.94 -18.58
C ARG A 84 -8.29 -3.99 -17.96
N LYS A 85 -8.75 -2.88 -17.36
CA LYS A 85 -10.01 -2.73 -16.65
C LYS A 85 -10.75 -1.47 -17.13
N PRO A 86 -11.28 -1.47 -18.37
CA PRO A 86 -11.94 -0.30 -18.95
C PRO A 86 -13.21 0.14 -18.20
N GLU A 87 -13.82 -0.77 -17.43
CA GLU A 87 -14.99 -0.51 -16.59
C GLU A 87 -14.73 0.58 -15.52
N ILE A 88 -13.50 0.78 -15.11
CA ILE A 88 -13.12 1.83 -14.15
C ILE A 88 -13.53 3.23 -14.63
N LYS A 89 -13.61 3.47 -15.94
CA LYS A 89 -14.05 4.75 -16.51
C LYS A 89 -15.49 5.15 -16.11
N TYR A 90 -16.28 4.18 -15.71
CA TYR A 90 -17.68 4.37 -15.38
C TYR A 90 -17.95 4.42 -13.87
N HIS A 91 -16.88 4.42 -13.05
CA HIS A 91 -17.01 4.60 -11.62
C HIS A 91 -17.47 6.01 -11.28
N ASP A 92 -18.37 6.13 -10.31
CA ASP A 92 -18.86 7.41 -9.82
C ASP A 92 -17.72 8.21 -9.17
N SER A 93 -17.69 9.52 -9.45
CA SER A 93 -16.70 10.44 -8.88
C SER A 93 -16.76 10.52 -7.34
N SER A 94 -17.93 10.26 -6.73
CA SER A 94 -18.08 10.21 -5.27
C SER A 94 -17.23 9.13 -4.61
N ILE A 95 -16.93 8.03 -5.31
CA ILE A 95 -16.04 6.98 -4.85
C ILE A 95 -14.62 7.51 -4.66
N MET A 96 -14.19 8.46 -5.50
CA MET A 96 -12.84 9.00 -5.45
C MET A 96 -12.56 9.81 -4.18
N ASP A 97 -13.50 10.62 -3.73
CA ASP A 97 -13.34 11.40 -2.50
C ASP A 97 -13.28 10.50 -1.27
N GLY A 98 -14.04 9.40 -1.27
CA GLY A 98 -13.95 8.36 -0.25
C GLY A 98 -12.59 7.66 -0.22
N LEU A 99 -11.98 7.40 -1.39
CA LEU A 99 -10.65 6.79 -1.49
C LEU A 99 -9.55 7.71 -0.98
N VAL A 100 -9.61 9.01 -1.30
CA VAL A 100 -8.64 9.99 -0.79
C VAL A 100 -8.67 10.03 0.73
N SER A 101 -9.86 10.11 1.34
CA SER A 101 -10.02 10.11 2.80
C SER A 101 -9.52 8.79 3.44
N LEU A 102 -9.76 7.66 2.80
CA LEU A 102 -9.27 6.35 3.25
C LEU A 102 -7.73 6.29 3.21
N GLN A 103 -7.13 6.78 2.12
CA GLN A 103 -5.67 6.83 1.97
C GLN A 103 -5.02 7.71 3.03
N GLU A 104 -5.62 8.87 3.37
CA GLU A 104 -5.16 9.71 4.47
C GLU A 104 -5.16 8.95 5.81
N LEU A 105 -6.24 8.25 6.13
CA LEU A 105 -6.34 7.44 7.35
C LEU A 105 -5.29 6.31 7.40
N LEU A 106 -5.04 5.66 6.28
CA LEU A 106 -4.03 4.61 6.17
C LEU A 106 -2.62 5.17 6.37
N LEU A 107 -2.31 6.32 5.76
CA LEU A 107 -1.01 7.00 5.93
C LEU A 107 -0.79 7.43 7.39
N GLU A 108 -1.81 7.95 8.07
CA GLU A 108 -1.73 8.31 9.50
C GLU A 108 -1.45 7.09 10.39
N ASN A 109 -2.08 5.95 10.10
CA ASN A 109 -1.78 4.71 10.83
C ASN A 109 -0.37 4.21 10.52
N ALA A 110 0.07 4.28 9.26
CA ALA A 110 1.43 3.91 8.88
C ALA A 110 2.48 4.78 9.60
N TYR A 111 2.26 6.09 9.64
CA TYR A 111 3.14 7.02 10.36
C TYR A 111 3.24 6.69 11.86
N TYR A 112 2.09 6.49 12.52
CA TYR A 112 2.07 6.12 13.94
C TYR A 112 2.88 4.85 14.23
N LEU A 113 2.82 3.88 13.32
CA LEU A 113 3.45 2.57 13.49
C LEU A 113 4.92 2.54 13.07
N LEU A 114 5.38 3.50 12.28
CA LEU A 114 6.74 3.52 11.73
C LEU A 114 7.75 4.01 12.78
N LYS A 115 8.85 3.29 12.96
CA LYS A 115 9.99 3.74 13.79
C LYS A 115 10.60 5.03 13.25
N ASN A 116 11.28 5.80 14.11
CA ASN A 116 11.93 7.07 13.73
C ASN A 116 12.91 6.94 12.56
N ASP A 117 13.69 5.86 12.52
CA ASP A 117 14.63 5.55 11.42
C ASP A 117 13.99 4.58 10.39
N GLY A 118 12.68 4.45 10.44
CA GLY A 118 11.93 3.55 9.59
C GLY A 118 11.80 4.07 8.16
N THR A 119 11.38 3.18 7.26
CA THR A 119 11.10 3.55 5.86
C THR A 119 9.71 3.09 5.49
N MET A 120 8.90 4.00 4.95
CA MET A 120 7.60 3.70 4.37
C MET A 120 7.67 3.78 2.84
N VAL A 121 6.97 2.86 2.19
CA VAL A 121 6.67 2.95 0.76
C VAL A 121 5.16 3.07 0.60
N TYR A 122 4.72 4.18 0.04
CA TYR A 122 3.35 4.40 -0.42
C TYR A 122 3.27 4.14 -1.91
N SER A 123 2.28 3.38 -2.37
CA SER A 123 2.08 3.12 -3.79
C SER A 123 0.60 3.01 -4.16
N THR A 124 0.29 3.29 -5.43
CA THR A 124 -1.05 3.17 -6.01
C THR A 124 -0.97 2.70 -7.45
N CYS A 125 -1.98 2.00 -7.94
CA CYS A 125 -2.15 1.70 -9.36
C CYS A 125 -3.00 2.76 -10.10
N THR A 126 -2.93 4.02 -9.66
CA THR A 126 -3.59 5.15 -10.33
C THR A 126 -2.58 6.20 -10.78
N ILE A 127 -2.99 7.05 -11.74
CA ILE A 127 -2.26 8.24 -12.20
C ILE A 127 -2.93 9.53 -11.69
N ASN A 128 -3.90 9.42 -10.80
CA ASN A 128 -4.62 10.56 -10.24
C ASN A 128 -3.75 11.30 -9.21
N LYS A 129 -3.42 12.55 -9.51
CA LYS A 129 -2.56 13.38 -8.64
C LYS A 129 -3.11 13.60 -7.24
N LYS A 130 -4.45 13.61 -7.06
CA LYS A 130 -5.07 13.74 -5.72
C LYS A 130 -4.74 12.57 -4.81
N GLU A 131 -4.59 11.36 -5.39
CA GLU A 131 -4.26 10.14 -4.68
C GLU A 131 -2.74 9.91 -4.58
N ASN A 132 -1.94 10.67 -5.32
CA ASN A 132 -0.50 10.49 -5.50
C ASN A 132 0.28 11.70 -4.94
N GLU A 133 0.76 12.57 -5.84
CA GLU A 133 1.67 13.67 -5.47
C GLU A 133 1.05 14.63 -4.46
N LEU A 134 -0.22 15.00 -4.63
CA LEU A 134 -0.91 15.90 -3.71
C LEU A 134 -1.18 15.24 -2.35
N MET A 135 -1.44 13.93 -2.33
CA MET A 135 -1.57 13.16 -1.10
C MET A 135 -0.26 13.18 -0.30
N ILE A 136 0.85 12.90 -0.96
CA ILE A 136 2.18 12.91 -0.33
C ILE A 136 2.55 14.31 0.13
N GLN A 137 2.31 15.34 -0.69
CA GLN A 137 2.56 16.72 -0.29
C GLN A 137 1.83 17.09 1.01
N LYS A 138 0.53 16.84 1.06
CA LYS A 138 -0.30 17.09 2.26
C LYS A 138 0.19 16.31 3.48
N PHE A 139 0.61 15.06 3.27
CA PHE A 139 1.14 14.22 4.33
C PHE A 139 2.45 14.77 4.91
N ILE A 140 3.41 15.18 4.07
CA ILE A 140 4.70 15.76 4.50
C ILE A 140 4.51 17.13 5.17
N GLU A 141 3.60 17.96 4.67
CA GLU A 141 3.26 19.25 5.33
C GLU A 141 2.77 19.04 6.78
N LYS A 142 2.05 17.96 7.04
CA LYS A 142 1.56 17.58 8.36
C LYS A 142 2.61 16.90 9.25
N HIS A 143 3.55 16.20 8.64
CA HIS A 143 4.60 15.42 9.31
C HIS A 143 6.00 15.87 8.87
N PRO A 144 6.49 17.04 9.36
CA PRO A 144 7.76 17.63 8.93
C PRO A 144 9.00 16.84 9.36
N ASP A 145 8.85 15.84 10.20
CA ASP A 145 9.87 14.86 10.57
C ASP A 145 10.03 13.71 9.54
N MET A 146 9.15 13.66 8.53
CA MET A 146 9.25 12.75 7.40
C MET A 146 9.84 13.46 6.18
N GLU A 147 10.61 12.73 5.38
CA GLU A 147 11.17 13.24 4.12
C GLU A 147 10.88 12.30 2.94
N VAL A 148 10.72 12.86 1.75
CA VAL A 148 10.59 12.10 0.52
C VAL A 148 11.97 11.78 -0.03
N ILE A 149 12.38 10.51 0.07
CA ILE A 149 13.66 10.03 -0.47
C ILE A 149 13.59 9.86 -1.98
N LYS A 150 12.46 9.35 -2.48
CA LYS A 150 12.24 9.12 -3.91
C LYS A 150 10.75 9.04 -4.21
N GLN A 151 10.34 9.72 -5.26
CA GLN A 151 8.96 9.67 -5.78
C GLN A 151 8.97 9.48 -7.28
N ARG A 152 8.03 8.70 -7.81
CA ARG A 152 7.89 8.49 -9.25
C ARG A 152 6.48 8.12 -9.64
N THR A 153 5.98 8.78 -10.68
CA THR A 153 4.80 8.34 -11.46
C THR A 153 5.29 7.64 -12.71
N ILE A 154 4.81 6.43 -12.96
CA ILE A 154 5.06 5.64 -14.17
C ILE A 154 3.81 5.77 -15.04
N LEU A 155 3.98 6.23 -16.26
CA LEU A 155 2.89 6.37 -17.22
C LEU A 155 2.91 5.19 -18.22
N ASN A 156 1.72 4.77 -18.63
CA ASN A 156 1.54 3.56 -19.47
C ASN A 156 2.35 3.60 -20.77
N TYR A 157 2.54 4.77 -21.35
CA TYR A 157 3.25 4.92 -22.63
C TYR A 157 4.79 4.92 -22.50
N GLU A 158 5.34 5.15 -21.30
CA GLU A 158 6.79 5.22 -21.09
C GLU A 158 7.45 3.83 -21.13
N TYR A 159 6.78 2.82 -20.54
CA TYR A 159 7.35 1.49 -20.36
C TYR A 159 6.47 0.37 -20.88
N HIS A 160 5.37 0.70 -21.56
CA HIS A 160 4.35 -0.28 -22.01
C HIS A 160 3.77 -1.13 -20.87
N THR A 161 3.74 -0.56 -19.65
CA THR A 161 3.20 -1.17 -18.44
C THR A 161 1.89 -0.50 -18.02
N ASP A 162 1.32 -0.91 -16.90
CA ASP A 162 0.27 -0.15 -16.25
C ASP A 162 0.83 1.16 -15.69
N GLY A 163 -0.05 2.16 -15.53
CA GLY A 163 0.26 3.37 -14.78
C GLY A 163 0.37 3.05 -13.29
N PHE A 164 1.39 3.61 -12.64
CA PHE A 164 1.68 3.32 -11.25
C PHE A 164 2.37 4.52 -10.58
N PHE A 165 2.10 4.71 -9.29
CA PHE A 165 2.79 5.70 -8.47
C PHE A 165 3.49 5.03 -7.32
N MET A 166 4.66 5.52 -6.95
CA MET A 166 5.39 5.11 -5.76
C MET A 166 6.13 6.29 -5.12
N CYS A 167 6.15 6.30 -3.79
CA CYS A 167 6.87 7.25 -2.97
C CYS A 167 7.54 6.51 -1.80
N LYS A 168 8.81 6.83 -1.57
CA LYS A 168 9.60 6.32 -0.44
C LYS A 168 10.00 7.48 0.43
#